data_077229ddffae83f39a7c991af4fead66
#
_entry.id   077229ddffae83f39a7c991af4fead66
#
_cell.length_a   1.000
_cell.length_b   1.000
_cell.length_c   1.000
_cell.angle_alpha   90.00
_cell.angle_beta   90.00
_cell.angle_gamma   90.00
#
_symmetry.space_group_name_H-M   'P 1'
#
loop_
_entity.id
_entity.type
_entity.pdbx_description
1 polymer ?
#
loop_
_entity_poly.entity_id
_entity_poly.type
_entity_poly.pdbx_seq_one_letter_code
_entity_poly.pdbx_strand_id
1 'polypeptide(L)'
;MAAPHGSAAVWRLRPSDGLVIGTSTGIGTGVRYRFFSCYAPARFLVAAPGLTRREKEVATLVGQGLTNREIATRLFISERTAESHVEQIRGKLGFHTRVQIATWVTAAMPAEGGAVPRMPATVPTARARTRPWLTRRLVVATSIGVIAVLGGGLALAYAWLSPPATLGPRVATVAGTGERAFSTDGRLASASPLVHPLALAIGSAGEIYIAEGNRVRVVKKDGRITTFAGTGTAGSGGDGGPATQAQLNTPQGLAVDSAGTVYIADTLNHRVRRVTADGTITTVAGAGETALSYPTGLAIGFGDALFISDTGNNVVRQIGPDGAIRTVAGTGEAGYRGDAGDALDAVLHAPGGIAFDGEGNLYIADTLNQRVRRVDVNHQIGTVAGTGASGYLGDGRHATFAELNMATNPLAGMGQSLAVDSRGDVFIADALNHRVRRIDVKGTITTIAQMKTPLGLAVDGQGVVYVADADDNRVSRIG
;
A
#
# COMPACT_ATOMS: atom_id res chain seq x y z
N MET A 1 52.04 38.84 3.84
CA MET A 1 52.67 37.88 2.92
C MET A 1 51.68 36.80 2.53
N ALA A 2 51.42 36.74 1.25
CA ALA A 2 50.88 35.69 0.45
C ALA A 2 49.72 34.77 0.99
N ALA A 3 48.56 34.94 0.43
CA ALA A 3 47.50 33.94 0.35
C ALA A 3 47.78 32.86 -0.69
N PRO A 4 47.32 31.62 -0.53
CA PRO A 4 47.30 30.67 -1.63
C PRO A 4 45.90 30.61 -2.28
N HIS A 5 45.93 30.49 -3.58
CA HIS A 5 44.84 30.38 -4.53
C HIS A 5 43.96 29.15 -4.29
N GLY A 6 42.66 29.37 -4.26
CA GLY A 6 41.66 28.29 -4.36
C GLY A 6 41.43 27.86 -5.79
N SER A 7 41.69 26.59 -6.10
CA SER A 7 41.40 25.97 -7.39
C SER A 7 39.89 25.72 -7.53
N ALA A 8 39.32 26.22 -8.61
CA ALA A 8 37.93 25.89 -9.01
C ALA A 8 37.89 24.47 -9.56
N ALA A 9 37.11 23.61 -8.93
CA ALA A 9 36.82 22.28 -9.45
C ALA A 9 35.71 22.41 -10.52
N VAL A 10 36.06 22.11 -11.77
CA VAL A 10 35.12 22.00 -12.87
C VAL A 10 34.57 20.58 -12.90
N TRP A 11 33.29 20.44 -12.55
CA TRP A 11 32.55 19.18 -12.69
C TRP A 11 31.95 19.11 -14.12
N ARG A 12 32.33 18.09 -14.88
CA ARG A 12 31.69 17.73 -16.14
C ARG A 12 30.51 16.81 -15.82
N LEU A 13 29.29 17.29 -16.06
CA LEU A 13 28.08 16.49 -16.02
C LEU A 13 27.87 15.76 -17.36
N ARG A 14 27.38 14.53 -17.29
CA ARG A 14 27.02 13.71 -18.46
C ARG A 14 25.68 14.19 -19.05
N PRO A 15 25.34 13.88 -20.29
CA PRO A 15 24.21 14.47 -21.03
C PRO A 15 22.80 14.11 -20.54
N SER A 16 22.65 13.42 -19.41
CA SER A 16 21.35 13.03 -18.82
C SER A 16 20.85 13.97 -17.72
N ASP A 17 21.68 14.92 -17.26
CA ASP A 17 21.32 15.75 -16.11
C ASP A 17 20.99 17.17 -16.57
N GLY A 18 19.80 17.64 -16.19
CA GLY A 18 19.29 18.97 -16.57
C GLY A 18 20.22 20.08 -16.07
N LEU A 19 20.49 21.05 -16.93
CA LEU A 19 21.39 22.19 -16.71
C LEU A 19 20.86 23.08 -15.59
N VAL A 20 21.60 23.18 -14.50
CA VAL A 20 21.42 24.20 -13.44
C VAL A 20 22.45 25.29 -13.64
N ILE A 21 22.04 26.48 -14.06
CA ILE A 21 22.90 27.65 -14.12
C ILE A 21 22.76 28.44 -12.83
N GLY A 22 23.79 28.41 -11.98
CA GLY A 22 23.91 29.28 -10.81
C GLY A 22 24.93 30.38 -11.07
N THR A 23 24.54 31.64 -11.04
CA THR A 23 25.45 32.79 -10.96
C THR A 23 25.59 33.22 -9.53
N SER A 24 26.81 33.18 -9.00
CA SER A 24 27.19 33.70 -7.69
C SER A 24 27.77 35.10 -7.86
N THR A 25 27.14 36.12 -7.29
CA THR A 25 27.79 37.39 -6.97
C THR A 25 27.81 37.53 -5.45
N GLY A 26 29.00 37.50 -4.88
CA GLY A 26 29.20 37.70 -3.47
C GLY A 26 29.10 39.16 -3.05
N ILE A 27 28.59 39.39 -1.88
CA ILE A 27 29.08 40.15 -0.71
C ILE A 27 27.91 40.28 0.28
N GLY A 28 28.10 39.81 1.52
CA GLY A 28 27.36 40.28 2.72
C GLY A 28 26.04 39.58 3.06
N THR A 29 26.11 38.76 4.11
CA THR A 29 25.06 38.42 5.10
C THR A 29 23.60 38.40 4.62
N GLY A 30 23.09 37.19 4.39
CA GLY A 30 21.65 36.96 4.26
C GLY A 30 21.26 36.26 2.95
N VAL A 31 21.35 34.95 2.91
CA VAL A 31 20.89 34.16 1.74
C VAL A 31 19.39 34.02 1.79
N ARG A 32 18.67 34.76 0.91
CA ARG A 32 17.27 34.54 0.62
C ARG A 32 17.15 33.71 -0.66
N TYR A 33 16.65 32.49 -0.55
CA TYR A 33 16.28 31.70 -1.73
C TYR A 33 14.93 32.21 -2.29
N ARG A 34 14.92 32.72 -3.52
CA ARG A 34 13.73 32.93 -4.31
C ARG A 34 13.58 31.79 -5.29
N PHE A 35 12.57 30.97 -5.12
CA PHE A 35 12.15 30.03 -6.15
C PHE A 35 11.37 30.79 -7.23
N PHE A 36 11.91 30.89 -8.44
CA PHE A 36 11.18 31.26 -9.62
C PHE A 36 10.73 29.97 -10.33
N SER A 37 9.44 29.72 -10.30
CA SER A 37 8.80 28.75 -11.17
C SER A 37 8.63 29.38 -12.54
N CYS A 38 9.56 29.11 -13.46
CA CYS A 38 9.37 29.43 -14.87
C CYS A 38 8.85 28.18 -15.59
N TYR A 39 7.53 28.09 -15.70
CA TYR A 39 6.89 27.19 -16.64
C TYR A 39 6.90 27.89 -17.99
N ALA A 40 7.89 27.61 -18.84
CA ALA A 40 7.87 27.92 -20.26
C ALA A 40 7.82 26.59 -21.03
N PRO A 41 6.84 26.37 -21.93
CA PRO A 41 6.82 25.15 -22.73
C PRO A 41 7.91 25.22 -23.78
N ALA A 42 9.02 24.51 -23.51
CA ALA A 42 9.99 24.23 -24.56
C ALA A 42 9.31 23.33 -25.60
N ARG A 43 9.07 23.86 -26.78
CA ARG A 43 8.71 23.12 -27.99
C ARG A 43 9.89 22.20 -28.35
N PHE A 44 9.89 20.99 -27.84
CA PHE A 44 10.65 19.91 -28.46
C PHE A 44 9.74 19.22 -29.47
N LEU A 45 10.00 19.47 -30.76
CA LEU A 45 9.58 18.58 -31.84
C LEU A 45 10.38 17.27 -31.67
N VAL A 46 9.89 16.38 -30.85
CA VAL A 46 10.31 14.97 -30.87
C VAL A 46 9.45 14.32 -31.95
N ALA A 47 10.10 13.89 -33.04
CA ALA A 47 9.47 13.01 -34.03
C ALA A 47 8.79 11.88 -33.29
N ALA A 48 7.49 11.68 -33.51
CA ALA A 48 6.71 10.66 -32.84
C ALA A 48 7.40 9.30 -33.00
N PRO A 49 7.81 8.61 -31.91
CA PRO A 49 8.37 7.28 -32.04
C PRO A 49 7.33 6.42 -32.76
N GLY A 50 7.77 5.58 -33.71
CA GLY A 50 6.94 4.93 -34.73
C GLY A 50 5.83 4.06 -34.19
N LEU A 51 4.70 4.66 -33.83
CA LEU A 51 3.47 3.91 -33.61
C LEU A 51 2.99 3.31 -34.90
N THR A 52 2.63 2.04 -34.87
CA THR A 52 2.00 1.34 -36.00
C THR A 52 0.64 1.99 -36.32
N ARG A 53 0.09 1.74 -37.50
CA ARG A 53 -1.24 2.22 -37.89
C ARG A 53 -2.30 1.84 -36.84
N ARG A 54 -2.25 0.58 -36.35
CA ARG A 54 -3.20 0.07 -35.36
C ARG A 54 -3.06 0.74 -34.00
N GLU A 55 -1.84 0.99 -33.55
CA GLU A 55 -1.58 1.73 -32.30
C GLU A 55 -2.05 3.20 -32.39
N LYS A 56 -1.94 3.85 -33.52
CA LYS A 56 -2.49 5.20 -33.77
C LYS A 56 -4.02 5.21 -33.68
N GLU A 57 -4.69 4.22 -34.25
CA GLU A 57 -6.15 4.06 -34.14
C GLU A 57 -6.58 3.90 -32.68
N VAL A 58 -5.89 3.03 -31.92
CA VAL A 58 -6.15 2.82 -30.48
C VAL A 58 -5.87 4.10 -29.68
N ALA A 59 -4.73 4.78 -29.93
CA ALA A 59 -4.38 6.04 -29.25
C ALA A 59 -5.46 7.11 -29.47
N THR A 60 -5.96 7.23 -30.69
CA THR A 60 -7.04 8.18 -31.02
C THR A 60 -8.31 7.91 -30.23
N LEU A 61 -8.71 6.64 -30.09
CA LEU A 61 -9.87 6.25 -29.31
C LEU A 61 -9.66 6.46 -27.80
N VAL A 62 -8.43 6.27 -27.30
CA VAL A 62 -8.05 6.65 -25.93
C VAL A 62 -8.18 8.16 -25.73
N GLY A 63 -7.76 8.97 -26.70
CA GLY A 63 -7.91 10.43 -26.71
C GLY A 63 -9.38 10.89 -26.68
N GLN A 64 -10.28 10.09 -27.24
CA GLN A 64 -11.72 10.30 -27.19
C GLN A 64 -12.39 9.83 -25.88
N GLY A 65 -11.61 9.29 -24.92
CA GLY A 65 -12.08 8.87 -23.61
C GLY A 65 -12.69 7.46 -23.57
N LEU A 66 -12.62 6.67 -24.65
CA LEU A 66 -13.21 5.32 -24.70
C LEU A 66 -12.45 4.36 -23.76
N THR A 67 -13.17 3.45 -23.11
CA THR A 67 -12.61 2.33 -22.31
C THR A 67 -12.02 1.24 -23.22
N ASN A 68 -11.23 0.30 -22.66
CA ASN A 68 -10.67 -0.82 -23.46
C ASN A 68 -11.78 -1.69 -24.06
N ARG A 69 -12.90 -1.85 -23.37
CA ARG A 69 -14.07 -2.59 -23.86
C ARG A 69 -14.73 -1.90 -25.05
N GLU A 70 -14.90 -0.61 -25.00
CA GLU A 70 -15.46 0.18 -26.10
C GLU A 70 -14.52 0.22 -27.30
N ILE A 71 -13.21 0.34 -27.08
CA ILE A 71 -12.17 0.24 -28.12
C ILE A 71 -12.21 -1.14 -28.77
N ALA A 72 -12.29 -2.21 -27.97
CA ALA A 72 -12.39 -3.58 -28.45
C ALA A 72 -13.61 -3.78 -29.35
N THR A 73 -14.77 -3.30 -28.91
CA THR A 73 -16.02 -3.34 -29.69
C THR A 73 -15.89 -2.57 -31.01
N ARG A 74 -15.32 -1.36 -30.95
CA ARG A 74 -15.22 -0.47 -32.12
C ARG A 74 -14.22 -0.95 -33.17
N LEU A 75 -13.18 -1.65 -32.72
CA LEU A 75 -12.11 -2.15 -33.57
C LEU A 75 -12.22 -3.64 -33.93
N PHE A 76 -13.28 -4.31 -33.49
CA PHE A 76 -13.53 -5.74 -33.68
C PHE A 76 -12.38 -6.63 -33.20
N ILE A 77 -11.86 -6.35 -31.99
CA ILE A 77 -10.79 -7.10 -31.33
C ILE A 77 -11.24 -7.51 -29.92
N SER A 78 -10.47 -8.40 -29.27
CA SER A 78 -10.73 -8.72 -27.86
C SER A 78 -10.35 -7.55 -26.94
N GLU A 79 -11.00 -7.42 -25.77
CA GLU A 79 -10.66 -6.41 -24.76
C GLU A 79 -9.19 -6.53 -24.33
N ARG A 80 -8.68 -7.76 -24.18
CA ARG A 80 -7.27 -8.06 -23.91
C ARG A 80 -6.34 -7.56 -25.02
N THR A 81 -6.75 -7.64 -26.28
CA THR A 81 -5.96 -7.11 -27.40
C THR A 81 -5.94 -5.57 -27.37
N ALA A 82 -7.05 -4.92 -27.04
CA ALA A 82 -7.11 -3.47 -26.88
C ALA A 82 -6.21 -2.99 -25.73
N GLU A 83 -6.22 -3.70 -24.59
CA GLU A 83 -5.36 -3.45 -23.44
C GLU A 83 -3.87 -3.57 -23.81
N SER A 84 -3.50 -4.66 -24.50
CA SER A 84 -2.11 -4.87 -24.99
C SER A 84 -1.64 -3.73 -25.89
N HIS A 85 -2.50 -3.22 -26.79
CA HIS A 85 -2.15 -2.07 -27.61
C HIS A 85 -1.95 -0.80 -26.80
N VAL A 86 -2.78 -0.54 -25.77
CA VAL A 86 -2.63 0.61 -24.89
C VAL A 86 -1.30 0.55 -24.13
N GLU A 87 -0.90 -0.64 -23.65
CA GLU A 87 0.38 -0.83 -22.98
C GLU A 87 1.57 -0.63 -23.93
N GLN A 88 1.50 -1.14 -25.15
CA GLN A 88 2.54 -0.94 -26.17
C GLN A 88 2.69 0.55 -26.53
N ILE A 89 1.58 1.28 -26.62
CA ILE A 89 1.59 2.73 -26.85
C ILE A 89 2.26 3.45 -25.68
N ARG A 90 1.92 3.08 -24.43
CA ARG A 90 2.53 3.64 -23.22
C ARG A 90 4.04 3.41 -23.21
N GLY A 91 4.49 2.18 -23.47
CA GLY A 91 5.91 1.83 -23.53
C GLY A 91 6.67 2.61 -24.62
N LYS A 92 6.10 2.73 -25.83
CA LYS A 92 6.73 3.45 -26.94
C LYS A 92 6.80 4.96 -26.75
N LEU A 93 5.82 5.54 -26.04
CA LEU A 93 5.76 6.99 -25.77
C LEU A 93 6.41 7.39 -24.45
N GLY A 94 6.85 6.42 -23.63
CA GLY A 94 7.40 6.68 -22.31
C GLY A 94 6.35 7.21 -21.31
N PHE A 95 5.08 6.84 -21.46
CA PHE A 95 3.98 7.29 -20.64
C PHE A 95 3.67 6.31 -19.52
N HIS A 96 3.35 6.84 -18.34
CA HIS A 96 3.01 6.03 -17.16
C HIS A 96 1.49 5.89 -16.97
N THR A 97 0.68 6.74 -17.58
CA THR A 97 -0.78 6.73 -17.41
C THR A 97 -1.51 6.80 -18.75
N ARG A 98 -2.74 6.25 -18.78
CA ARG A 98 -3.66 6.37 -19.91
C ARG A 98 -4.02 7.85 -20.23
N VAL A 99 -4.10 8.67 -19.17
CA VAL A 99 -4.40 10.11 -19.32
C VAL A 99 -3.31 10.82 -20.12
N GLN A 100 -2.05 10.41 -19.96
CA GLN A 100 -0.94 10.98 -20.75
C GLN A 100 -1.06 10.67 -22.24
N ILE A 101 -1.59 9.49 -22.62
CA ILE A 101 -1.90 9.19 -24.03
C ILE A 101 -2.99 10.13 -24.53
N ALA A 102 -4.07 10.32 -23.76
CA ALA A 102 -5.18 11.19 -24.15
C ALA A 102 -4.71 12.64 -24.35
N THR A 103 -3.93 13.18 -23.42
CA THR A 103 -3.36 14.53 -23.50
C THR A 103 -2.40 14.67 -24.71
N TRP A 104 -1.58 13.65 -24.95
CA TRP A 104 -0.65 13.63 -26.08
C TRP A 104 -1.38 13.62 -27.43
N VAL A 105 -2.45 12.81 -27.56
CA VAL A 105 -3.27 12.77 -28.79
C VAL A 105 -3.88 14.14 -29.08
N THR A 106 -4.43 14.80 -28.04
CA THR A 106 -5.03 16.14 -28.19
C THR A 106 -3.99 17.20 -28.59
N ALA A 107 -2.72 17.05 -28.18
CA ALA A 107 -1.64 17.99 -28.43
C ALA A 107 -0.86 17.73 -29.74
N ALA A 108 -0.74 16.45 -30.15
CA ALA A 108 0.20 16.01 -31.21
C ALA A 108 -0.46 15.53 -32.50
N MET A 109 -1.77 15.29 -32.51
CA MET A 109 -2.53 14.92 -33.72
C MET A 109 -3.52 16.04 -34.06
N PRO A 110 -3.16 17.02 -34.95
CA PRO A 110 -4.15 17.96 -35.47
C PRO A 110 -5.24 17.16 -36.17
N ALA A 111 -6.50 17.49 -35.89
CA ALA A 111 -7.64 16.89 -36.55
C ALA A 111 -7.50 17.10 -38.06
N GLU A 112 -7.26 16.04 -38.82
CA GLU A 112 -7.52 16.07 -40.27
C GLU A 112 -9.02 16.29 -40.45
N GLY A 113 -9.32 17.34 -41.23
CA GLY A 113 -10.59 17.99 -41.38
C GLY A 113 -11.80 17.08 -41.52
N GLY A 114 -12.72 17.29 -40.62
CA GLY A 114 -14.09 16.76 -40.67
C GLY A 114 -15.01 17.73 -39.97
N ALA A 115 -15.73 18.50 -40.76
CA ALA A 115 -16.67 19.52 -40.32
C ALA A 115 -17.64 18.99 -39.26
N VAL A 116 -17.81 19.75 -38.20
CA VAL A 116 -18.85 19.55 -37.19
C VAL A 116 -20.21 19.78 -37.85
N PRO A 117 -21.15 18.83 -37.91
CA PRO A 117 -22.50 19.11 -38.33
C PRO A 117 -23.21 19.90 -37.22
N ARG A 118 -23.49 21.16 -37.49
CA ARG A 118 -24.47 21.96 -36.74
C ARG A 118 -25.84 21.29 -36.84
N MET A 119 -26.44 21.01 -35.74
CA MET A 119 -27.86 20.65 -35.65
C MET A 119 -28.72 21.82 -36.13
N PRO A 120 -29.66 21.62 -37.06
CA PRO A 120 -30.66 22.63 -37.36
C PRO A 120 -31.77 22.57 -36.32
N ALA A 121 -32.00 23.70 -35.67
CA ALA A 121 -33.25 23.95 -34.96
C ALA A 121 -34.31 24.30 -36.01
N THR A 122 -35.33 23.45 -36.17
CA THR A 122 -36.70 23.89 -36.45
C THR A 122 -37.63 22.66 -36.53
N VAL A 123 -38.65 22.68 -35.71
CA VAL A 123 -39.78 21.76 -35.69
C VAL A 123 -40.79 22.28 -36.70
N PRO A 124 -41.30 21.49 -37.65
CA PRO A 124 -42.56 21.81 -38.34
C PRO A 124 -43.72 21.12 -37.62
N THR A 125 -44.65 21.94 -37.18
CA THR A 125 -45.98 21.54 -36.80
C THR A 125 -46.74 20.97 -38.00
N ALA A 126 -47.17 19.73 -37.95
CA ALA A 126 -48.12 19.16 -38.90
C ALA A 126 -49.44 18.73 -38.21
N ARG A 127 -50.51 19.23 -38.78
CA ARG A 127 -51.90 19.14 -38.37
C ARG A 127 -52.42 17.71 -38.23
N ALA A 128 -53.21 17.50 -37.19
CA ALA A 128 -54.06 16.34 -36.92
C ALA A 128 -54.95 15.96 -38.10
N ARG A 129 -54.97 14.66 -38.42
CA ARG A 129 -56.15 14.01 -39.08
C ARG A 129 -56.53 12.79 -38.26
N THR A 130 -57.74 12.88 -37.79
CA THR A 130 -58.48 11.83 -37.02
C THR A 130 -58.87 10.65 -37.90
N ARG A 131 -58.65 9.40 -37.37
CA ARG A 131 -59.49 8.21 -37.60
C ARG A 131 -58.85 6.94 -36.97
N PRO A 132 -59.57 5.80 -36.74
CA PRO A 132 -60.24 5.47 -35.47
C PRO A 132 -59.51 4.36 -34.69
N TRP A 133 -59.65 4.37 -33.40
CA TRP A 133 -58.80 3.72 -32.38
C TRP A 133 -59.33 2.41 -31.79
N LEU A 134 -60.22 1.70 -32.45
CA LEU A 134 -60.92 0.57 -31.80
C LEU A 134 -60.34 -0.83 -32.01
N THR A 135 -59.31 -1.06 -32.84
CA THR A 135 -58.77 -2.39 -33.10
C THR A 135 -57.29 -2.62 -32.59
N ARG A 136 -56.67 -1.59 -32.05
CA ARG A 136 -55.27 -1.73 -31.58
C ARG A 136 -55.09 -2.06 -30.09
N ARG A 137 -56.14 -1.99 -29.26
CA ARG A 137 -56.04 -2.21 -27.80
C ARG A 137 -55.91 -3.69 -27.39
N LEU A 138 -56.34 -4.65 -28.19
CA LEU A 138 -56.27 -6.07 -27.80
C LEU A 138 -54.88 -6.70 -28.09
N VAL A 139 -54.19 -6.27 -29.12
CA VAL A 139 -52.87 -6.84 -29.50
C VAL A 139 -51.74 -6.30 -28.63
N VAL A 140 -51.84 -5.03 -28.17
CA VAL A 140 -50.79 -4.42 -27.31
C VAL A 140 -50.89 -4.97 -25.87
N ALA A 141 -52.10 -5.27 -25.36
CA ALA A 141 -52.25 -5.81 -24.02
C ALA A 141 -51.71 -7.25 -23.89
N THR A 142 -51.87 -8.07 -24.93
CA THR A 142 -51.32 -9.45 -24.94
C THR A 142 -49.79 -9.45 -25.10
N SER A 143 -49.23 -8.53 -25.88
CA SER A 143 -47.76 -8.43 -26.05
C SER A 143 -47.06 -7.96 -24.78
N ILE A 144 -47.62 -6.99 -24.03
CA ILE A 144 -47.07 -6.54 -22.75
C ILE A 144 -47.17 -7.62 -21.68
N GLY A 145 -48.26 -8.38 -21.65
CA GLY A 145 -48.43 -9.49 -20.70
C GLY A 145 -47.39 -10.61 -20.92
N VAL A 146 -47.17 -10.99 -22.19
CA VAL A 146 -46.16 -12.02 -22.55
C VAL A 146 -44.75 -11.56 -22.27
N ILE A 147 -44.41 -10.30 -22.53
CA ILE A 147 -43.10 -9.74 -22.21
C ILE A 147 -42.88 -9.65 -20.69
N ALA A 148 -43.92 -9.30 -19.93
CA ALA A 148 -43.83 -9.26 -18.45
C ALA A 148 -43.71 -10.65 -17.84
N VAL A 149 -44.35 -11.67 -18.36
CA VAL A 149 -44.26 -13.07 -17.89
C VAL A 149 -42.93 -13.69 -18.30
N LEU A 150 -42.45 -13.48 -19.53
CA LEU A 150 -41.16 -13.97 -20.00
C LEU A 150 -40.00 -13.19 -19.32
N GLY A 151 -40.14 -11.88 -19.16
CA GLY A 151 -39.12 -11.06 -18.45
C GLY A 151 -39.08 -11.38 -16.96
N GLY A 152 -40.24 -11.58 -16.31
CA GLY A 152 -40.31 -12.00 -14.92
C GLY A 152 -39.79 -13.41 -14.70
N GLY A 153 -40.11 -14.35 -15.60
CA GLY A 153 -39.56 -15.72 -15.58
C GLY A 153 -38.05 -15.77 -15.79
N LEU A 154 -37.52 -14.99 -16.72
CA LEU A 154 -36.08 -14.85 -16.92
C LEU A 154 -35.39 -14.19 -15.74
N ALA A 155 -35.95 -13.15 -15.12
CA ALA A 155 -35.41 -12.51 -13.93
C ALA A 155 -35.43 -13.43 -12.71
N LEU A 156 -36.48 -14.22 -12.51
CA LEU A 156 -36.54 -15.24 -11.47
C LEU A 156 -35.57 -16.39 -11.74
N ALA A 157 -35.46 -16.87 -12.96
CA ALA A 157 -34.48 -17.90 -13.33
C ALA A 157 -33.04 -17.39 -13.17
N TYR A 158 -32.76 -16.13 -13.53
CA TYR A 158 -31.48 -15.50 -13.33
C TYR A 158 -31.15 -15.34 -11.83
N ALA A 159 -32.15 -14.96 -11.01
CA ALA A 159 -31.97 -14.87 -9.55
C ALA A 159 -31.75 -16.25 -8.88
N TRP A 160 -32.34 -17.32 -9.43
CA TRP A 160 -32.14 -18.69 -8.96
C TRP A 160 -30.85 -19.35 -9.46
N LEU A 161 -30.39 -18.97 -10.64
CA LEU A 161 -29.15 -19.48 -11.27
C LEU A 161 -27.93 -18.63 -10.94
N SER A 162 -28.12 -17.39 -10.45
CA SER A 162 -27.02 -16.58 -9.94
C SER A 162 -26.55 -17.18 -8.62
N PRO A 163 -25.28 -17.58 -8.48
CA PRO A 163 -24.76 -17.93 -7.17
C PRO A 163 -25.04 -16.73 -6.23
N PRO A 164 -25.38 -17.00 -4.95
CA PRO A 164 -25.57 -15.92 -4.00
C PRO A 164 -24.35 -15.01 -4.11
N ALA A 165 -24.57 -13.70 -4.28
CA ALA A 165 -23.51 -12.73 -4.29
C ALA A 165 -22.69 -12.99 -3.02
N THR A 166 -21.49 -13.50 -3.17
CA THR A 166 -20.53 -13.59 -2.07
C THR A 166 -20.34 -12.16 -1.63
N LEU A 167 -20.98 -11.80 -0.52
CA LEU A 167 -20.71 -10.51 0.13
C LEU A 167 -19.20 -10.50 0.33
N GLY A 168 -18.53 -9.61 -0.38
CA GLY A 168 -17.09 -9.43 -0.19
C GLY A 168 -16.79 -9.20 1.29
N PRO A 169 -15.56 -9.43 1.74
CA PRO A 169 -15.21 -9.30 3.15
C PRO A 169 -15.68 -7.95 3.67
N ARG A 170 -16.39 -7.99 4.82
CA ARG A 170 -16.93 -6.78 5.44
C ARG A 170 -15.84 -6.06 6.21
N VAL A 171 -15.62 -4.80 5.89
CA VAL A 171 -14.74 -3.91 6.67
C VAL A 171 -15.57 -3.24 7.76
N ALA A 172 -15.19 -3.41 9.02
CA ALA A 172 -15.86 -2.80 10.17
C ALA A 172 -14.86 -2.10 11.07
N THR A 173 -15.15 -0.85 11.48
CA THR A 173 -14.31 -0.09 12.39
C THR A 173 -14.33 -0.70 13.79
N VAL A 174 -13.14 -0.91 14.36
CA VAL A 174 -12.92 -1.40 15.72
C VAL A 174 -12.53 -0.26 16.65
N ALA A 175 -11.66 0.64 16.19
CA ALA A 175 -11.21 1.80 16.93
C ALA A 175 -10.99 2.99 15.98
N GLY A 176 -11.13 4.20 16.52
CA GLY A 176 -10.94 5.42 15.74
C GLY A 176 -12.24 6.01 15.19
N THR A 177 -12.35 7.33 15.21
CA THR A 177 -13.48 8.09 14.62
C THR A 177 -13.17 8.59 13.21
N GLY A 178 -11.89 8.53 12.79
CA GLY A 178 -11.37 9.20 11.59
C GLY A 178 -10.79 10.60 11.88
N GLU A 179 -11.07 11.15 13.04
CA GLU A 179 -10.44 12.38 13.51
C GLU A 179 -9.03 12.08 14.02
N ARG A 180 -8.06 12.91 13.65
CA ARG A 180 -6.68 12.83 14.15
C ARG A 180 -6.53 13.61 15.44
N ALA A 181 -6.80 12.95 16.56
CA ALA A 181 -6.67 13.56 17.88
C ALA A 181 -6.36 12.51 18.94
N PHE A 182 -5.82 12.95 20.08
CA PHE A 182 -5.68 12.06 21.23
C PHE A 182 -7.01 11.94 21.96
N SER A 183 -7.36 10.73 22.34
CA SER A 183 -8.54 10.45 23.16
C SER A 183 -8.16 10.16 24.61
N THR A 184 -9.09 10.44 25.53
CA THR A 184 -8.99 10.04 26.92
C THR A 184 -9.23 8.56 27.12
N ASP A 185 -8.67 7.99 28.18
CA ASP A 185 -8.82 6.60 28.53
C ASP A 185 -10.22 6.23 29.01
N GLY A 186 -10.58 4.96 28.86
CA GLY A 186 -11.82 4.38 29.37
C GLY A 186 -13.05 4.55 28.48
N ARG A 187 -12.94 5.21 27.33
CA ARG A 187 -14.02 5.37 26.33
C ARG A 187 -14.12 4.14 25.42
N LEU A 188 -15.24 4.00 24.71
CA LEU A 188 -15.35 3.00 23.62
C LEU A 188 -14.32 3.34 22.53
N ALA A 189 -13.58 2.34 22.07
CA ALA A 189 -12.54 2.51 21.08
C ALA A 189 -13.08 3.04 19.74
N SER A 190 -14.27 2.58 19.31
CA SER A 190 -14.93 3.07 18.10
C SER A 190 -15.39 4.53 18.17
N ALA A 191 -15.52 5.09 19.39
CA ALA A 191 -15.87 6.49 19.64
C ALA A 191 -14.66 7.33 20.09
N SER A 192 -13.45 6.80 19.96
CA SER A 192 -12.20 7.46 20.41
C SER A 192 -11.34 7.82 19.20
N PRO A 193 -11.00 9.10 18.97
CA PRO A 193 -10.03 9.48 17.96
C PRO A 193 -8.68 8.79 18.16
N LEU A 194 -7.97 8.52 17.08
CA LEU A 194 -6.61 7.98 17.05
C LEU A 194 -5.67 8.95 16.34
N VAL A 195 -4.36 8.84 16.62
CA VAL A 195 -3.33 9.66 15.97
C VAL A 195 -2.46 8.77 15.11
N HIS A 196 -2.82 8.66 13.82
CA HIS A 196 -1.99 7.98 12.83
C HIS A 196 -1.53 6.58 13.31
N PRO A 197 -2.44 5.60 13.42
CA PRO A 197 -2.11 4.27 13.92
C PRO A 197 -1.18 3.55 12.92
N LEU A 198 -0.05 3.02 13.42
CA LEU A 198 1.04 2.49 12.59
C LEU A 198 1.20 0.98 12.69
N ALA A 199 1.00 0.41 13.88
CA ALA A 199 1.21 -1.02 14.13
C ALA A 199 0.12 -1.58 15.03
N LEU A 200 -0.11 -2.88 14.87
CA LEU A 200 -1.06 -3.65 15.65
C LEU A 200 -0.42 -4.92 16.20
N ALA A 201 -0.85 -5.34 17.39
CA ALA A 201 -0.63 -6.69 17.89
C ALA A 201 -1.88 -7.16 18.63
N ILE A 202 -2.10 -8.47 18.65
CA ILE A 202 -3.23 -9.08 19.33
C ILE A 202 -2.70 -9.94 20.46
N GLY A 203 -3.18 -9.65 21.66
CA GLY A 203 -2.87 -10.45 22.84
C GLY A 203 -3.62 -11.78 22.85
N SER A 204 -3.12 -12.75 23.61
CA SER A 204 -3.70 -14.09 23.72
C SER A 204 -5.14 -14.10 24.23
N ALA A 205 -5.54 -13.08 25.00
CA ALA A 205 -6.91 -12.88 25.44
C ALA A 205 -7.78 -12.08 24.45
N GLY A 206 -7.24 -11.65 23.30
CA GLY A 206 -7.94 -10.91 22.26
C GLY A 206 -7.91 -9.38 22.43
N GLU A 207 -7.04 -8.86 23.28
CA GLU A 207 -6.74 -7.44 23.36
C GLU A 207 -6.05 -6.97 22.07
N ILE A 208 -6.39 -5.74 21.63
CA ILE A 208 -5.76 -5.16 20.46
C ILE A 208 -4.84 -4.02 20.91
N TYR A 209 -3.55 -4.21 20.75
CA TYR A 209 -2.55 -3.18 20.99
C TYR A 209 -2.38 -2.36 19.72
N ILE A 210 -2.35 -1.03 19.85
CA ILE A 210 -2.30 -0.07 18.74
C ILE A 210 -1.15 0.91 19.02
N ALA A 211 -0.14 0.92 18.18
CA ALA A 211 0.88 1.98 18.18
C ALA A 211 0.33 3.21 17.45
N GLU A 212 0.24 4.34 18.14
CA GLU A 212 -0.24 5.62 17.59
C GLU A 212 0.57 6.81 18.10
N GLY A 213 0.97 7.70 17.23
CA GLY A 213 1.79 8.85 17.64
C GLY A 213 3.04 8.41 18.42
N ASN A 214 3.15 8.81 19.69
CA ASN A 214 4.26 8.46 20.58
C ASN A 214 3.80 7.59 21.76
N ARG A 215 2.82 6.71 21.56
CA ARG A 215 2.30 5.83 22.61
C ARG A 215 1.72 4.53 22.03
N VAL A 216 1.45 3.59 22.90
CA VAL A 216 0.71 2.37 22.60
C VAL A 216 -0.59 2.39 23.41
N ARG A 217 -1.69 2.13 22.71
CA ARG A 217 -3.03 1.98 23.30
C ARG A 217 -3.41 0.52 23.31
N VAL A 218 -4.32 0.15 24.19
CA VAL A 218 -4.92 -1.18 24.22
C VAL A 218 -6.45 -1.08 24.21
N VAL A 219 -7.07 -1.79 23.28
CA VAL A 219 -8.52 -2.03 23.27
C VAL A 219 -8.78 -3.35 23.98
N LYS A 220 -9.52 -3.28 25.08
CA LYS A 220 -9.88 -4.43 25.90
C LYS A 220 -11.12 -5.15 25.34
N LYS A 221 -11.42 -6.35 25.85
CA LYS A 221 -12.61 -7.16 25.45
C LYS A 221 -13.95 -6.43 25.60
N ASP A 222 -14.04 -5.50 26.54
CA ASP A 222 -15.22 -4.66 26.74
C ASP A 222 -15.36 -3.53 25.71
N GLY A 223 -14.45 -3.48 24.73
CA GLY A 223 -14.39 -2.48 23.66
C GLY A 223 -13.85 -1.12 24.10
N ARG A 224 -13.36 -0.99 25.35
CA ARG A 224 -12.77 0.26 25.85
C ARG A 224 -11.31 0.35 25.50
N ILE A 225 -10.86 1.58 25.21
CA ILE A 225 -9.46 1.89 24.90
C ILE A 225 -8.80 2.61 26.08
N THR A 226 -7.57 2.19 26.40
CA THR A 226 -6.75 2.83 27.43
C THR A 226 -5.31 2.95 26.96
N THR A 227 -4.54 3.85 27.57
CA THR A 227 -3.09 3.96 27.33
C THR A 227 -2.40 2.75 27.99
N PHE A 228 -1.57 2.06 27.21
CA PHE A 228 -0.77 0.94 27.64
C PHE A 228 0.68 1.36 27.95
N ALA A 229 1.30 2.13 27.05
CA ALA A 229 2.65 2.66 27.20
C ALA A 229 2.79 4.01 26.51
N GLY A 230 3.66 4.83 27.01
CA GLY A 230 3.99 6.14 26.44
C GLY A 230 3.11 7.30 26.94
N THR A 231 3.73 8.44 27.22
CA THR A 231 3.04 9.68 27.62
C THR A 231 2.39 10.42 26.43
N GLY A 232 2.75 10.05 25.19
CA GLY A 232 2.41 10.81 23.97
C GLY A 232 3.46 11.86 23.59
N THR A 233 4.40 12.17 24.46
CA THR A 233 5.54 13.06 24.18
C THR A 233 6.70 12.24 23.64
N ALA A 234 7.30 12.69 22.53
CA ALA A 234 8.49 12.05 21.97
C ALA A 234 9.68 12.12 22.95
N GLY A 235 10.39 11.01 23.07
CA GLY A 235 11.57 10.89 23.91
C GLY A 235 11.92 9.44 24.18
N SER A 236 12.97 9.18 24.96
CA SER A 236 13.53 7.84 25.18
C SER A 236 13.62 7.45 26.66
N GLY A 237 13.07 8.24 27.57
CA GLY A 237 13.14 8.01 29.01
C GLY A 237 12.15 6.98 29.53
N GLY A 238 12.27 6.63 30.82
CA GLY A 238 11.28 5.86 31.58
C GLY A 238 11.59 4.37 31.73
N ASP A 239 12.78 3.89 31.35
CA ASP A 239 13.18 2.51 31.62
C ASP A 239 13.22 2.21 33.13
N GLY A 240 12.75 1.01 33.49
CA GLY A 240 12.63 0.55 34.87
C GLY A 240 11.42 1.09 35.64
N GLY A 241 10.59 1.94 35.01
CA GLY A 241 9.39 2.52 35.58
C GLY A 241 8.11 2.06 34.89
N PRO A 242 6.95 2.68 35.30
CA PRO A 242 5.66 2.37 34.69
C PRO A 242 5.65 2.75 33.20
N ALA A 243 5.20 1.82 32.34
CA ALA A 243 5.16 2.00 30.90
C ALA A 243 4.33 3.23 30.46
N THR A 244 3.25 3.55 31.19
CA THR A 244 2.39 4.71 30.93
C THR A 244 3.09 6.04 31.17
N GLN A 245 4.22 6.06 31.92
CA GLN A 245 5.02 7.25 32.20
C GLN A 245 6.27 7.34 31.34
N ALA A 246 6.56 6.32 30.53
CA ALA A 246 7.70 6.31 29.63
C ALA A 246 7.48 7.24 28.44
N GLN A 247 8.57 7.65 27.81
CA GLN A 247 8.54 8.34 26.52
C GLN A 247 8.87 7.35 25.41
N LEU A 248 8.13 7.42 24.33
CA LEU A 248 8.35 6.69 23.09
C LEU A 248 8.51 7.67 21.93
N ASN A 249 9.08 7.25 20.82
CA ASN A 249 9.24 8.10 19.65
C ASN A 249 8.86 7.34 18.38
N THR A 250 7.64 7.56 17.91
CA THR A 250 7.07 6.98 16.70
C THR A 250 7.23 5.44 16.69
N PRO A 251 6.57 4.73 17.61
CA PRO A 251 6.61 3.26 17.61
C PRO A 251 5.91 2.71 16.37
N GLN A 252 6.62 1.85 15.60
CA GLN A 252 6.14 1.31 14.33
C GLN A 252 5.99 -0.22 14.32
N GLY A 253 6.32 -0.91 15.38
CA GLY A 253 6.17 -2.35 15.49
C GLY A 253 5.74 -2.77 16.87
N LEU A 254 4.87 -3.78 16.92
CA LEU A 254 4.37 -4.40 18.14
C LEU A 254 4.40 -5.92 18.01
N ALA A 255 4.75 -6.61 19.09
CA ALA A 255 4.58 -8.05 19.21
C ALA A 255 4.18 -8.40 20.64
N VAL A 256 3.45 -9.51 20.81
CA VAL A 256 3.03 -10.02 22.13
C VAL A 256 3.46 -11.47 22.20
N ASP A 257 4.20 -11.84 23.25
CA ASP A 257 4.60 -13.23 23.49
C ASP A 257 3.51 -14.05 24.20
N SER A 258 3.76 -15.34 24.40
CA SER A 258 2.82 -16.26 25.03
C SER A 258 2.53 -15.92 26.50
N ALA A 259 3.43 -15.20 27.17
CA ALA A 259 3.29 -14.72 28.54
C ALA A 259 2.52 -13.38 28.65
N GLY A 260 2.16 -12.77 27.49
CA GLY A 260 1.50 -11.46 27.43
C GLY A 260 2.46 -10.28 27.56
N THR A 261 3.77 -10.51 27.44
CA THR A 261 4.75 -9.42 27.35
C THR A 261 4.62 -8.72 26.03
N VAL A 262 4.55 -7.39 26.04
CA VAL A 262 4.44 -6.57 24.82
C VAL A 262 5.80 -6.00 24.46
N TYR A 263 6.24 -6.25 23.24
CA TYR A 263 7.44 -5.67 22.64
C TYR A 263 7.06 -4.51 21.72
N ILE A 264 7.82 -3.42 21.78
CA ILE A 264 7.55 -2.17 21.08
C ILE A 264 8.83 -1.78 20.32
N ALA A 265 8.76 -1.71 19.00
CA ALA A 265 9.81 -1.07 18.20
C ALA A 265 9.68 0.44 18.35
N ASP A 266 10.49 1.01 19.22
CA ASP A 266 10.58 2.43 19.51
C ASP A 266 11.51 3.08 18.47
N THR A 267 10.98 3.19 17.24
CA THR A 267 11.69 3.29 15.96
C THR A 267 12.65 4.47 15.89
N LEU A 268 12.17 5.68 16.20
CA LEU A 268 13.02 6.88 16.14
C LEU A 268 13.96 7.02 17.35
N ASN A 269 13.84 6.12 18.34
CA ASN A 269 14.82 5.95 19.41
C ASN A 269 15.80 4.80 19.14
N HIS A 270 15.72 4.16 17.98
CA HIS A 270 16.64 3.09 17.53
C HIS A 270 16.72 1.92 18.51
N ARG A 271 15.61 1.55 19.17
CA ARG A 271 15.56 0.50 20.20
C ARG A 271 14.28 -0.31 20.17
N VAL A 272 14.31 -1.44 20.83
CA VAL A 272 13.12 -2.22 21.17
C VAL A 272 12.92 -2.18 22.68
N ARG A 273 11.69 -1.84 23.08
CA ARG A 273 11.25 -1.81 24.48
C ARG A 273 10.37 -3.02 24.75
N ARG A 274 10.38 -3.48 25.99
CA ARG A 274 9.55 -4.58 26.51
C ARG A 274 8.72 -4.05 27.67
N VAL A 275 7.43 -4.37 27.69
CA VAL A 275 6.53 -4.10 28.81
C VAL A 275 6.08 -5.43 29.38
N THR A 276 6.42 -5.70 30.64
CA THR A 276 6.05 -6.90 31.37
C THR A 276 4.65 -6.80 31.98
N ALA A 277 4.09 -7.91 32.43
CA ALA A 277 2.71 -7.98 32.95
C ALA A 277 2.46 -7.05 34.17
N ASP A 278 3.48 -6.71 34.93
CA ASP A 278 3.42 -5.74 36.03
C ASP A 278 3.40 -4.27 35.54
N GLY A 279 3.47 -4.05 34.23
CA GLY A 279 3.45 -2.72 33.61
C GLY A 279 4.80 -2.03 33.58
N THR A 280 5.91 -2.71 33.94
CA THR A 280 7.26 -2.15 33.88
C THR A 280 7.79 -2.17 32.46
N ILE A 281 8.35 -1.03 31.97
CA ILE A 281 8.99 -0.93 30.67
C ILE A 281 10.51 -0.97 30.78
N THR A 282 11.18 -1.69 29.86
CA THR A 282 12.65 -1.78 29.78
C THR A 282 13.11 -1.85 28.33
N THR A 283 14.31 -1.35 28.03
CA THR A 283 14.98 -1.56 26.73
C THR A 283 15.57 -2.97 26.68
N VAL A 284 15.31 -3.73 25.61
CA VAL A 284 15.82 -5.09 25.39
C VAL A 284 16.79 -5.19 24.21
N ALA A 285 16.80 -4.21 23.30
CA ALA A 285 17.72 -4.13 22.17
C ALA A 285 17.92 -2.67 21.74
N GLY A 286 19.04 -2.38 21.10
CA GLY A 286 19.39 -1.04 20.61
C GLY A 286 20.11 -0.16 21.63
N ALA A 287 20.56 -0.72 22.75
CA ALA A 287 21.42 -0.05 23.72
C ALA A 287 22.85 -0.63 23.64
N GLY A 288 23.88 0.24 23.72
CA GLY A 288 25.28 -0.19 23.75
C GLY A 288 25.79 -0.69 22.39
N GLU A 289 26.57 -1.78 22.39
CA GLU A 289 27.29 -2.31 21.22
C GLU A 289 26.37 -2.91 20.14
N THR A 290 25.11 -3.23 20.47
CA THR A 290 24.13 -3.80 19.54
C THR A 290 23.21 -2.73 18.98
N ALA A 291 23.78 -1.72 18.31
CA ALA A 291 23.02 -0.62 17.75
C ALA A 291 22.04 -1.12 16.67
N LEU A 292 20.76 -0.89 16.90
CA LEU A 292 19.71 -1.00 15.89
C LEU A 292 19.62 0.31 15.11
N SER A 293 19.10 0.23 13.89
CA SER A 293 18.83 1.39 13.06
C SER A 293 17.39 1.36 12.57
N TYR A 294 16.55 2.23 13.12
CA TYR A 294 15.14 2.33 12.78
C TYR A 294 14.42 0.96 12.79
N PRO A 295 14.40 0.22 13.91
CA PRO A 295 13.67 -1.05 13.97
C PRO A 295 12.17 -0.79 13.73
N THR A 296 11.53 -1.61 12.87
CA THR A 296 10.11 -1.45 12.54
C THR A 296 9.30 -2.71 12.81
N GLY A 297 9.50 -3.78 12.05
CA GLY A 297 8.77 -5.04 12.22
C GLY A 297 9.22 -5.82 13.44
N LEU A 298 8.27 -6.35 14.20
CA LEU A 298 8.50 -7.28 15.29
C LEU A 298 7.65 -8.53 15.10
N ALA A 299 8.21 -9.70 15.40
CA ALA A 299 7.46 -10.95 15.43
C ALA A 299 8.00 -11.85 16.55
N ILE A 300 7.11 -12.67 17.12
CA ILE A 300 7.48 -13.73 18.03
C ILE A 300 7.55 -15.03 17.24
N GLY A 301 8.71 -15.67 17.28
CA GLY A 301 8.93 -16.97 16.70
C GLY A 301 8.77 -18.11 17.72
N PHE A 302 9.18 -19.31 17.34
CA PHE A 302 9.12 -20.46 18.25
C PHE A 302 9.94 -20.24 19.52
N GLY A 303 9.37 -20.69 20.65
CA GLY A 303 10.00 -20.56 21.98
C GLY A 303 10.05 -19.13 22.48
N ASP A 304 9.11 -18.30 22.06
CA ASP A 304 9.00 -16.87 22.41
C ASP A 304 10.25 -16.03 22.02
N ALA A 305 11.02 -16.49 21.03
CA ALA A 305 12.15 -15.73 20.50
C ALA A 305 11.64 -14.47 19.77
N LEU A 306 12.22 -13.32 20.09
CA LEU A 306 11.86 -12.04 19.44
C LEU A 306 12.68 -11.83 18.16
N PHE A 307 12.00 -11.58 17.05
CA PHE A 307 12.60 -11.19 15.79
C PHE A 307 12.32 -9.71 15.49
N ILE A 308 13.30 -9.03 14.89
CA ILE A 308 13.33 -7.58 14.70
C ILE A 308 13.76 -7.28 13.27
N SER A 309 12.97 -6.55 12.51
CA SER A 309 13.46 -5.90 11.30
C SER A 309 14.30 -4.70 11.69
N ASP A 310 15.60 -4.83 11.56
CA ASP A 310 16.59 -3.77 11.75
C ASP A 310 16.69 -2.99 10.42
N THR A 311 15.65 -2.24 10.13
CA THR A 311 15.28 -1.70 8.81
C THR A 311 16.37 -0.85 8.19
N GLY A 312 16.97 0.05 8.98
CA GLY A 312 18.05 0.92 8.51
C GLY A 312 19.37 0.19 8.30
N ASN A 313 19.53 -1.00 8.89
CA ASN A 313 20.69 -1.87 8.68
C ASN A 313 20.44 -2.96 7.63
N ASN A 314 19.27 -3.00 6.98
CA ASN A 314 18.89 -3.95 5.92
C ASN A 314 19.00 -5.43 6.35
N VAL A 315 18.74 -5.76 7.61
CA VAL A 315 18.80 -7.12 8.15
C VAL A 315 17.59 -7.43 9.02
N VAL A 316 17.33 -8.71 9.21
CA VAL A 316 16.45 -9.20 10.27
C VAL A 316 17.31 -9.82 11.37
N ARG A 317 17.02 -9.46 12.62
CA ARG A 317 17.72 -9.96 13.80
C ARG A 317 16.82 -10.78 14.68
N GLN A 318 17.42 -11.66 15.48
CA GLN A 318 16.78 -12.43 16.53
C GLN A 318 17.45 -12.12 17.87
N ILE A 319 16.64 -11.95 18.91
CA ILE A 319 17.14 -11.99 20.30
C ILE A 319 16.98 -13.42 20.80
N GLY A 320 18.10 -14.05 21.11
CA GLY A 320 18.12 -15.39 21.69
C GLY A 320 17.71 -15.40 23.18
N PRO A 321 17.49 -16.59 23.77
CA PRO A 321 17.19 -16.73 25.20
C PRO A 321 18.34 -16.24 26.09
N ASP A 322 19.57 -16.19 25.56
CA ASP A 322 20.78 -15.67 26.20
C ASP A 322 20.87 -14.12 26.15
N GLY A 323 19.88 -13.46 25.56
CA GLY A 323 19.87 -12.01 25.31
C GLY A 323 20.77 -11.56 24.17
N ALA A 324 21.50 -12.48 23.51
CA ALA A 324 22.36 -12.14 22.39
C ALA A 324 21.54 -11.83 21.13
N ILE A 325 21.94 -10.78 20.42
CA ILE A 325 21.33 -10.37 19.16
C ILE A 325 22.12 -10.97 18.01
N ARG A 326 21.44 -11.73 17.15
CA ARG A 326 22.04 -12.39 15.97
C ARG A 326 21.30 -11.98 14.71
N THR A 327 22.02 -11.84 13.59
CA THR A 327 21.40 -11.69 12.28
C THR A 327 20.87 -13.05 11.82
N VAL A 328 19.66 -13.07 11.25
CA VAL A 328 19.01 -14.28 10.71
C VAL A 328 18.71 -14.15 9.22
N ALA A 329 18.68 -12.93 8.68
CA ALA A 329 18.58 -12.69 7.24
C ALA A 329 19.16 -11.33 6.88
N GLY A 330 19.81 -11.26 5.74
CA GLY A 330 20.38 -10.04 5.19
C GLY A 330 21.87 -9.86 5.48
N THR A 331 22.61 -9.36 4.49
CA THR A 331 24.05 -9.02 4.60
C THR A 331 24.29 -7.63 5.21
N GLY A 332 23.28 -6.78 5.29
CA GLY A 332 23.38 -5.37 5.63
C GLY A 332 23.54 -4.44 4.40
N GLU A 333 23.87 -4.99 3.25
CA GLU A 333 23.89 -4.24 1.99
C GLU A 333 22.45 -3.98 1.52
N ALA A 334 22.18 -2.77 1.03
CA ALA A 334 20.87 -2.44 0.46
C ALA A 334 20.73 -2.93 -0.99
N GLY A 335 19.69 -3.68 -1.31
CA GLY A 335 19.44 -4.17 -2.66
C GLY A 335 18.62 -5.47 -2.67
N TYR A 336 18.67 -6.21 -3.78
CA TYR A 336 17.92 -7.45 -3.96
C TYR A 336 18.82 -8.54 -4.55
N ARG A 337 19.05 -9.62 -3.78
CA ARG A 337 19.81 -10.80 -4.20
C ARG A 337 19.53 -11.97 -3.24
N GLY A 338 19.93 -13.17 -3.65
CA GLY A 338 20.09 -14.34 -2.77
C GLY A 338 18.89 -15.30 -2.75
N ASP A 339 17.90 -15.18 -3.66
CA ASP A 339 16.84 -16.18 -3.77
C ASP A 339 17.40 -17.57 -4.01
N ALA A 340 16.80 -18.58 -3.35
CA ALA A 340 17.21 -19.99 -3.29
C ALA A 340 18.59 -20.23 -2.64
N GLY A 341 19.14 -19.26 -1.91
CA GLY A 341 20.36 -19.35 -1.11
C GLY A 341 20.09 -19.21 0.38
N ASP A 342 21.19 -19.17 1.17
CA ASP A 342 21.11 -18.91 2.61
C ASP A 342 20.59 -17.48 2.88
N ALA A 343 19.72 -17.34 3.86
CA ALA A 343 19.15 -16.05 4.23
C ALA A 343 20.18 -15.05 4.74
N LEU A 344 21.30 -15.51 5.30
CA LEU A 344 22.42 -14.67 5.74
C LEU A 344 23.19 -14.05 4.57
N ASP A 345 23.19 -14.71 3.39
CA ASP A 345 23.85 -14.22 2.18
C ASP A 345 22.91 -13.36 1.31
N ALA A 346 21.65 -13.24 1.72
CA ALA A 346 20.66 -12.46 0.98
C ALA A 346 20.90 -10.95 1.14
N VAL A 347 20.54 -10.20 0.12
CA VAL A 347 20.52 -8.73 0.18
C VAL A 347 19.07 -8.28 0.25
N LEU A 348 18.76 -7.51 1.30
CA LEU A 348 17.46 -6.92 1.57
C LEU A 348 17.52 -5.40 1.42
N HIS A 349 16.38 -4.75 1.25
CA HIS A 349 16.31 -3.31 1.20
C HIS A 349 15.18 -2.77 2.09
N ALA A 350 15.59 -2.20 3.21
CA ALA A 350 14.69 -1.67 4.24
C ALA A 350 13.58 -2.68 4.60
N PRO A 351 13.92 -3.87 5.16
CA PRO A 351 12.93 -4.84 5.59
C PRO A 351 11.99 -4.19 6.61
N GLY A 352 10.67 -4.30 6.36
CA GLY A 352 9.62 -3.75 7.18
C GLY A 352 8.94 -4.80 8.05
N GLY A 353 7.63 -5.06 7.84
CA GLY A 353 6.88 -6.06 8.57
C GLY A 353 7.46 -7.47 8.42
N ILE A 354 7.43 -8.24 9.52
CA ILE A 354 7.79 -9.65 9.56
C ILE A 354 6.71 -10.45 10.27
N ALA A 355 6.52 -11.71 9.85
CA ALA A 355 5.56 -12.61 10.48
C ALA A 355 5.99 -14.05 10.29
N PHE A 356 5.56 -14.94 11.19
CA PHE A 356 5.76 -16.38 11.08
C PHE A 356 4.46 -17.08 10.69
N ASP A 357 4.58 -18.16 9.91
CA ASP A 357 3.50 -19.13 9.76
C ASP A 357 3.59 -20.23 10.83
N GLY A 358 2.59 -21.12 10.85
CA GLY A 358 2.55 -22.25 11.81
C GLY A 358 3.62 -23.33 11.56
N GLU A 359 4.32 -23.30 10.43
CA GLU A 359 5.40 -24.22 10.06
C GLU A 359 6.78 -23.66 10.46
N GLY A 360 6.86 -22.39 10.87
CA GLY A 360 8.09 -21.72 11.29
C GLY A 360 8.82 -20.99 10.18
N ASN A 361 8.20 -20.80 9.04
CA ASN A 361 8.76 -19.96 7.99
C ASN A 361 8.59 -18.47 8.36
N LEU A 362 9.65 -17.70 8.19
CA LEU A 362 9.66 -16.27 8.42
C LEU A 362 9.36 -15.52 7.11
N TYR A 363 8.28 -14.77 7.08
CA TYR A 363 7.96 -13.85 5.99
C TYR A 363 8.49 -12.46 6.29
N ILE A 364 9.08 -11.82 5.30
CA ILE A 364 9.74 -10.51 5.38
C ILE A 364 9.19 -9.61 4.28
N ALA A 365 8.61 -8.48 4.65
CA ALA A 365 8.35 -7.41 3.69
C ALA A 365 9.68 -6.76 3.32
N ASP A 366 10.24 -7.12 2.19
CA ASP A 366 11.44 -6.52 1.60
C ASP A 366 11.02 -5.24 0.87
N THR A 367 10.73 -4.21 1.69
CA THR A 367 9.80 -3.13 1.39
C THR A 367 10.23 -2.29 0.20
N LEU A 368 11.49 -1.83 0.16
CA LEU A 368 11.97 -1.02 -0.96
C LEU A 368 12.32 -1.84 -2.21
N ASN A 369 12.35 -3.18 -2.08
CA ASN A 369 12.40 -4.09 -3.22
C ASN A 369 11.00 -4.45 -3.75
N GLN A 370 9.91 -3.96 -3.13
CA GLN A 370 8.52 -4.26 -3.51
C GLN A 370 8.27 -5.77 -3.61
N ARG A 371 8.77 -6.53 -2.60
CA ARG A 371 8.68 -8.00 -2.54
C ARG A 371 8.34 -8.48 -1.14
N VAL A 372 7.73 -9.65 -1.09
CA VAL A 372 7.68 -10.44 0.14
C VAL A 372 8.62 -11.62 -0.02
N ARG A 373 9.57 -11.76 0.92
CA ARG A 373 10.52 -12.86 0.97
C ARG A 373 10.09 -13.84 2.06
N ARG A 374 10.39 -15.12 1.88
CA ARG A 374 10.19 -16.17 2.89
C ARG A 374 11.52 -16.85 3.18
N VAL A 375 11.87 -16.95 4.44
CA VAL A 375 12.97 -17.80 4.94
C VAL A 375 12.33 -19.06 5.52
N ASP A 376 12.69 -20.21 4.99
CA ASP A 376 12.18 -21.49 5.49
C ASP A 376 12.98 -22.00 6.72
N VAL A 377 12.54 -23.10 7.29
CA VAL A 377 13.17 -23.73 8.47
C VAL A 377 14.61 -24.24 8.22
N ASN A 378 15.04 -24.35 6.95
CA ASN A 378 16.40 -24.70 6.54
C ASN A 378 17.25 -23.44 6.24
N HIS A 379 16.77 -22.26 6.64
CA HIS A 379 17.37 -20.95 6.37
C HIS A 379 17.47 -20.57 4.89
N GLN A 380 16.74 -21.22 3.99
CA GLN A 380 16.69 -20.86 2.58
C GLN A 380 15.72 -19.70 2.37
N ILE A 381 16.16 -18.64 1.69
CA ILE A 381 15.32 -17.49 1.37
C ILE A 381 14.81 -17.53 -0.07
N GLY A 382 13.58 -17.09 -0.29
CA GLY A 382 13.01 -16.98 -1.64
C GLY A 382 11.92 -15.92 -1.72
N THR A 383 11.67 -15.39 -2.90
CA THR A 383 10.57 -14.45 -3.16
C THR A 383 9.25 -15.20 -3.30
N VAL A 384 8.25 -14.85 -2.51
CA VAL A 384 6.90 -15.42 -2.54
C VAL A 384 5.87 -14.46 -3.15
N ALA A 385 6.14 -13.16 -3.16
CA ALA A 385 5.30 -12.18 -3.85
C ALA A 385 6.11 -10.98 -4.33
N GLY A 386 5.61 -10.32 -5.37
CA GLY A 386 6.17 -9.10 -5.91
C GLY A 386 7.16 -9.33 -7.06
N THR A 387 7.00 -8.58 -8.14
CA THR A 387 7.97 -8.55 -9.27
C THR A 387 9.14 -7.61 -9.00
N GLY A 388 9.02 -6.72 -8.01
CA GLY A 388 9.91 -5.60 -7.74
C GLY A 388 9.53 -4.31 -8.45
N ALA A 389 8.58 -4.36 -9.36
CA ALA A 389 7.98 -3.15 -9.94
C ALA A 389 6.89 -2.61 -9.00
N SER A 390 6.88 -1.28 -8.81
CA SER A 390 5.79 -0.61 -8.10
C SER A 390 4.53 -0.58 -8.95
N GLY A 391 3.41 -1.03 -8.41
CA GLY A 391 2.12 -1.08 -9.09
C GLY A 391 1.14 -1.98 -8.34
N TYR A 392 -0.04 -2.24 -8.93
CA TYR A 392 -1.10 -2.99 -8.28
C TYR A 392 -1.63 -4.18 -9.09
N LEU A 393 -0.96 -4.54 -10.17
CA LEU A 393 -1.38 -5.64 -11.02
C LEU A 393 -1.18 -7.00 -10.33
N GLY A 394 -1.86 -8.03 -10.85
CA GLY A 394 -1.61 -9.41 -10.49
C GLY A 394 -2.69 -10.10 -9.67
N ASP A 395 -3.79 -9.44 -9.28
CA ASP A 395 -4.92 -10.09 -8.60
C ASP A 395 -5.46 -11.28 -9.41
N GLY A 396 -5.72 -12.41 -8.72
CA GLY A 396 -6.14 -13.67 -9.32
C GLY A 396 -5.02 -14.46 -9.96
N ARG A 397 -3.76 -14.04 -9.85
CA ARG A 397 -2.56 -14.74 -10.37
C ARG A 397 -1.67 -15.20 -9.21
N HIS A 398 -0.63 -15.97 -9.56
CA HIS A 398 0.42 -16.30 -8.61
C HIS A 398 1.14 -15.01 -8.13
N ALA A 399 1.34 -14.89 -6.83
CA ALA A 399 1.80 -13.66 -6.18
C ALA A 399 3.16 -13.15 -6.66
N THR A 400 4.04 -14.03 -7.16
CA THR A 400 5.34 -13.65 -7.74
C THR A 400 5.22 -12.83 -9.03
N PHE A 401 4.05 -12.84 -9.68
CA PHE A 401 3.75 -12.00 -10.85
C PHE A 401 2.99 -10.72 -10.50
N ALA A 402 2.76 -10.48 -9.22
CA ALA A 402 2.08 -9.27 -8.78
C ALA A 402 3.03 -8.08 -8.70
N GLU A 403 2.50 -6.89 -8.92
CA GLU A 403 3.16 -5.64 -8.56
C GLU A 403 2.68 -5.23 -7.17
N LEU A 404 3.60 -4.76 -6.34
CA LEU A 404 3.33 -4.24 -5.00
C LEU A 404 3.85 -2.80 -4.92
N ASN A 405 3.30 -2.01 -4.00
CA ASN A 405 3.77 -0.66 -3.74
C ASN A 405 3.65 -0.38 -2.23
N MET A 406 4.54 -1.00 -1.45
CA MET A 406 4.48 -1.00 0.00
C MET A 406 4.98 0.31 0.60
N ALA A 407 6.12 0.84 0.11
CA ALA A 407 6.66 2.14 0.51
C ALA A 407 7.71 2.64 -0.51
N THR A 408 8.01 3.94 -0.48
CA THR A 408 9.06 4.59 -1.29
C THR A 408 10.17 5.20 -0.45
N ASN A 409 10.01 5.24 0.88
CA ASN A 409 10.98 5.82 1.81
C ASN A 409 11.09 4.91 3.05
N PRO A 410 12.30 4.51 3.48
CA PRO A 410 12.52 3.66 4.64
C PRO A 410 12.02 4.25 5.97
N LEU A 411 11.73 5.54 6.04
CA LEU A 411 11.26 6.22 7.26
C LEU A 411 9.78 6.63 7.21
N ALA A 412 9.12 6.53 6.06
CA ALA A 412 7.73 6.93 5.88
C ALA A 412 6.77 5.79 6.25
N GLY A 413 6.53 5.61 7.56
CA GLY A 413 5.40 4.83 8.05
C GLY A 413 5.42 3.35 7.67
N MET A 414 6.58 2.71 7.76
CA MET A 414 6.70 1.26 7.54
C MET A 414 6.24 0.51 8.78
N GLY A 415 4.95 0.50 9.05
CA GLY A 415 4.36 -0.33 10.09
C GLY A 415 4.56 -1.84 9.83
N GLN A 416 3.94 -2.66 10.64
CA GLN A 416 3.87 -4.11 10.44
C GLN A 416 3.05 -4.42 9.18
N SER A 417 3.67 -4.32 8.02
CA SER A 417 3.00 -4.47 6.73
C SER A 417 2.66 -5.90 6.34
N LEU A 418 2.95 -6.88 7.19
CA LEU A 418 2.64 -8.31 6.98
C LEU A 418 1.95 -8.93 8.19
N ALA A 419 1.06 -9.87 7.93
CA ALA A 419 0.54 -10.82 8.91
C ALA A 419 0.32 -12.18 8.23
N VAL A 420 0.35 -13.27 8.99
CA VAL A 420 0.11 -14.64 8.50
C VAL A 420 -0.92 -15.27 9.42
N ASP A 421 -1.95 -15.94 8.86
CA ASP A 421 -2.94 -16.65 9.66
C ASP A 421 -2.51 -18.12 9.91
N SER A 422 -3.27 -18.79 10.75
CA SER A 422 -3.03 -20.20 11.10
C SER A 422 -3.18 -21.18 9.93
N ARG A 423 -3.73 -20.76 8.80
CA ARG A 423 -3.84 -21.54 7.55
C ARG A 423 -2.64 -21.36 6.65
N GLY A 424 -1.78 -20.37 6.92
CA GLY A 424 -0.66 -19.98 6.08
C GLY A 424 -1.02 -18.93 5.02
N ASP A 425 -2.20 -18.29 5.08
CA ASP A 425 -2.51 -17.15 4.22
C ASP A 425 -1.70 -15.92 4.66
N VAL A 426 -1.04 -15.27 3.72
CA VAL A 426 -0.20 -14.09 3.97
C VAL A 426 -0.97 -12.82 3.59
N PHE A 427 -1.08 -11.89 4.53
CA PHE A 427 -1.72 -10.59 4.32
C PHE A 427 -0.66 -9.50 4.20
N ILE A 428 -0.83 -8.63 3.21
CA ILE A 428 0.11 -7.57 2.85
C ILE A 428 -0.60 -6.23 2.89
N ALA A 429 -0.07 -5.28 3.64
CA ALA A 429 -0.43 -3.88 3.52
C ALA A 429 0.28 -3.29 2.28
N ASP A 430 -0.43 -3.26 1.18
CA ASP A 430 0.01 -2.67 -0.09
C ASP A 430 -0.33 -1.17 -0.07
N ALA A 431 0.37 -0.43 0.81
CA ALA A 431 -0.04 0.85 1.38
C ALA A 431 -0.21 1.95 0.33
N LEU A 432 0.74 2.11 -0.58
CA LEU A 432 0.69 3.12 -1.64
C LEU A 432 -0.25 2.74 -2.80
N ASN A 433 -0.73 1.49 -2.82
CA ASN A 433 -1.83 1.06 -3.67
C ASN A 433 -3.18 1.16 -2.96
N HIS A 434 -3.21 1.63 -1.71
CA HIS A 434 -4.44 1.79 -0.90
C HIS A 434 -5.23 0.49 -0.72
N ARG A 435 -4.52 -0.64 -0.46
CA ARG A 435 -5.11 -1.99 -0.45
C ARG A 435 -4.51 -2.87 0.64
N VAL A 436 -5.34 -3.81 1.09
CA VAL A 436 -4.88 -5.01 1.78
C VAL A 436 -5.00 -6.17 0.81
N ARG A 437 -3.92 -6.91 0.61
CA ARG A 437 -3.87 -8.06 -0.28
C ARG A 437 -3.64 -9.33 0.52
N ARG A 438 -4.18 -10.44 0.05
CA ARG A 438 -4.01 -11.77 0.61
C ARG A 438 -3.37 -12.68 -0.42
N ILE A 439 -2.38 -13.45 0.00
CA ILE A 439 -1.84 -14.58 -0.74
C ILE A 439 -2.40 -15.83 -0.07
N ASP A 440 -3.14 -16.65 -0.81
CA ASP A 440 -3.63 -17.92 -0.29
C ASP A 440 -2.53 -18.99 -0.29
N VAL A 441 -2.79 -20.12 0.35
CA VAL A 441 -1.84 -21.27 0.43
C VAL A 441 -1.45 -21.86 -0.94
N LYS A 442 -2.16 -21.50 -2.02
CA LYS A 442 -1.83 -21.89 -3.41
C LYS A 442 -0.91 -20.87 -4.09
N GLY A 443 -0.58 -19.79 -3.37
CA GLY A 443 0.22 -18.69 -3.89
C GLY A 443 -0.56 -17.68 -4.74
N THR A 444 -1.91 -17.71 -4.73
CA THR A 444 -2.73 -16.76 -5.48
C THR A 444 -2.90 -15.48 -4.67
N ILE A 445 -2.60 -14.32 -5.27
CA ILE A 445 -2.81 -13.02 -4.63
C ILE A 445 -4.15 -12.41 -5.03
N THR A 446 -4.84 -11.79 -4.05
CA THR A 446 -6.12 -11.09 -4.25
C THR A 446 -6.22 -9.87 -3.36
N THR A 447 -6.87 -8.83 -3.81
CA THR A 447 -7.26 -7.68 -2.98
C THR A 447 -8.47 -8.06 -2.12
N ILE A 448 -8.36 -7.88 -0.80
CA ILE A 448 -9.45 -8.19 0.16
C ILE A 448 -10.09 -6.92 0.74
N ALA A 449 -9.42 -5.78 0.71
CA ALA A 449 -9.98 -4.49 1.12
C ALA A 449 -9.29 -3.32 0.42
N GLN A 450 -10.03 -2.22 0.25
CA GLN A 450 -9.48 -0.92 -0.12
C GLN A 450 -9.52 0.00 1.12
N MET A 451 -8.44 0.72 1.35
CA MET A 451 -8.22 1.57 2.53
C MET A 451 -7.45 2.81 2.12
N LYS A 452 -7.31 3.80 2.99
CA LYS A 452 -6.55 5.01 2.64
C LYS A 452 -5.04 4.76 2.66
N THR A 453 -4.53 4.29 3.80
CA THR A 453 -3.09 4.00 3.96
C THR A 453 -2.94 2.88 4.99
N PRO A 454 -3.20 1.61 4.58
CA PRO A 454 -3.02 0.47 5.47
C PRO A 454 -1.54 0.30 5.77
N LEU A 455 -1.15 0.29 7.05
CA LEU A 455 0.24 0.13 7.49
C LEU A 455 0.40 -1.06 8.42
N GLY A 456 -0.33 -1.09 9.54
CA GLY A 456 -0.26 -2.18 10.51
C GLY A 456 -1.27 -3.27 10.20
N LEU A 457 -0.83 -4.51 10.24
CA LEU A 457 -1.68 -5.70 10.11
C LEU A 457 -1.50 -6.62 11.32
N ALA A 458 -2.58 -7.21 11.76
CA ALA A 458 -2.56 -8.33 12.70
C ALA A 458 -3.70 -9.29 12.38
N VAL A 459 -3.54 -10.57 12.69
CA VAL A 459 -4.57 -11.60 12.49
C VAL A 459 -4.81 -12.30 13.82
N ASP A 460 -6.09 -12.48 14.18
CA ASP A 460 -6.44 -13.23 15.39
C ASP A 460 -6.49 -14.75 15.14
N GLY A 461 -6.66 -15.51 16.21
CA GLY A 461 -6.73 -16.96 16.14
C GLY A 461 -7.93 -17.52 15.35
N GLN A 462 -8.90 -16.68 14.97
CA GLN A 462 -10.04 -17.03 14.14
C GLN A 462 -9.81 -16.65 12.66
N GLY A 463 -8.67 -16.02 12.33
CA GLY A 463 -8.34 -15.57 10.97
C GLY A 463 -8.97 -14.23 10.59
N VAL A 464 -9.47 -13.45 11.56
CA VAL A 464 -9.93 -12.08 11.33
C VAL A 464 -8.73 -11.16 11.20
N VAL A 465 -8.68 -10.40 10.11
CA VAL A 465 -7.59 -9.46 9.83
C VAL A 465 -7.92 -8.09 10.41
N TYR A 466 -7.05 -7.55 11.21
CA TYR A 466 -7.12 -6.17 11.73
C TYR A 466 -6.12 -5.29 10.99
N VAL A 467 -6.55 -4.10 10.65
CA VAL A 467 -5.77 -3.16 9.83
C VAL A 467 -5.74 -1.79 10.49
N ALA A 468 -4.55 -1.26 10.72
CA ALA A 468 -4.35 0.14 11.04
C ALA A 468 -4.31 0.96 9.74
N ASP A 469 -5.35 1.77 9.52
CA ASP A 469 -5.43 2.71 8.40
C ASP A 469 -4.97 4.09 8.89
N ALA A 470 -3.71 4.39 8.65
CA ALA A 470 -3.01 5.52 9.27
C ALA A 470 -3.64 6.87 8.90
N ASP A 471 -3.92 7.11 7.62
CA ASP A 471 -4.51 8.37 7.15
C ASP A 471 -6.03 8.44 7.34
N ASP A 472 -6.69 7.30 7.65
CA ASP A 472 -8.08 7.30 8.09
C ASP A 472 -8.21 7.39 9.61
N ASN A 473 -7.10 7.35 10.37
CA ASN A 473 -7.06 7.37 11.83
C ASN A 473 -8.02 6.34 12.45
N ARG A 474 -8.05 5.13 11.87
CA ARG A 474 -8.91 4.01 12.29
C ARG A 474 -8.15 2.70 12.35
N VAL A 475 -8.66 1.83 13.18
CA VAL A 475 -8.38 0.40 13.10
C VAL A 475 -9.67 -0.30 12.68
N SER A 476 -9.59 -1.08 11.63
CA SER A 476 -10.72 -1.82 11.06
C SER A 476 -10.44 -3.31 11.07
N ARG A 477 -11.50 -4.12 11.11
CA ARG A 477 -11.41 -5.57 10.88
C ARG A 477 -12.02 -5.93 9.53
N ILE A 478 -11.45 -6.94 8.91
CA ILE A 478 -11.89 -7.54 7.63
C ILE A 478 -12.28 -8.99 7.96
N GLY A 479 -13.54 -9.34 7.74
CA GLY A 479 -14.04 -10.69 8.03
C GLY A 479 -15.40 -10.96 7.42
#